data_a6a237d42f0aebcadb85be26c32a1a27
#
_entry.id   a6a237d42f0aebcadb85be26c32a1a27
#
_cell.length_a   1.000
_cell.length_b   1.000
_cell.length_c   1.000
_cell.angle_alpha   90.00
_cell.angle_beta   90.00
_cell.angle_gamma   90.00
#
_symmetry.space_group_name_H-M   'P 1'
#
loop_
_entity.id
_entity.type
_entity.pdbx_description
1 polymer ?
#
loop_
_entity_poly.entity_id
_entity_poly.type
_entity_poly.pdbx_seq_one_letter_code
_entity_poly.pdbx_strand_id
1 'polypeptide(L)'
;DTHGYHIDSGRDMWKWRDWVIDAFNRNLPFDRFGIEQLAGDLLANATVQQKLASGFNRNHMINYEGGALPEEYQVEYVADRVDTTANVFMGLTMGCARCHDHKFDPISQKDYYRFFAFFNTIAEKGLDGKSGNAAPVLEMPTAEQASEAAWLQQAIAEHEAALPDKDTKTRLAAWQKTR
;
A
#
# COMPACT_ATOMS: atom_id res chain seq x y z
N ASP A 1 10.66 -2.43 7.58
CA ASP A 1 9.80 -3.57 7.23
C ASP A 1 10.25 -4.20 5.93
N THR A 2 9.77 -5.43 5.66
CA THR A 2 10.11 -6.21 4.48
C THR A 2 8.86 -6.76 3.82
N HIS A 3 8.99 -7.34 2.62
CA HIS A 3 7.86 -7.90 1.89
C HIS A 3 7.34 -9.23 2.45
N GLY A 4 8.19 -10.01 3.12
CA GLY A 4 7.82 -11.20 3.87
C GLY A 4 7.77 -12.52 3.09
N TYR A 5 7.94 -12.50 1.75
CA TYR A 5 8.08 -13.69 0.93
C TYR A 5 9.55 -14.02 0.62
N HIS A 6 9.80 -15.01 -0.22
CA HIS A 6 11.12 -15.56 -0.53
C HIS A 6 12.16 -14.50 -0.95
N ILE A 7 11.79 -13.56 -1.80
CA ILE A 7 12.60 -12.39 -2.10
C ILE A 7 12.11 -11.27 -1.17
N ASP A 8 12.75 -11.16 -0.01
CA ASP A 8 12.31 -10.32 1.08
C ASP A 8 13.01 -8.94 1.06
N SER A 9 12.69 -8.12 0.08
CA SER A 9 13.23 -6.77 0.03
C SER A 9 12.53 -5.79 0.98
N GLY A 10 13.25 -4.70 1.29
CA GLY A 10 12.77 -3.67 2.20
C GLY A 10 11.60 -2.85 1.63
N ARG A 11 10.73 -2.39 2.52
CA ARG A 11 9.64 -1.44 2.24
C ARG A 11 9.48 -0.44 3.38
N ASP A 12 8.92 0.72 3.08
CA ASP A 12 8.76 1.84 4.01
C ASP A 12 7.32 1.93 4.53
N MET A 13 7.02 1.19 5.63
CA MET A 13 5.72 1.23 6.32
C MET A 13 5.78 1.94 7.68
N TRP A 14 6.94 2.48 8.06
CA TRP A 14 7.17 3.06 9.37
C TRP A 14 6.28 4.28 9.67
N LYS A 15 5.90 5.05 8.66
CA LYS A 15 4.97 6.19 8.81
C LYS A 15 3.60 5.76 9.35
N TRP A 16 3.09 4.62 8.89
CA TRP A 16 1.84 4.07 9.43
C TRP A 16 2.00 3.68 10.91
N ARG A 17 3.11 3.06 11.28
CA ARG A 17 3.39 2.73 12.69
C ARG A 17 3.47 3.99 13.56
N ASP A 18 4.12 5.05 13.08
CA ASP A 18 4.18 6.33 13.78
C ASP A 18 2.79 6.95 13.94
N TRP A 19 1.92 6.83 12.94
CA TRP A 19 0.52 7.24 13.05
C TRP A 19 -0.22 6.46 14.15
N VAL A 20 -0.01 5.16 14.26
CA VAL A 20 -0.61 4.32 15.33
C VAL A 20 -0.13 4.79 16.70
N ILE A 21 1.18 5.02 16.86
CA ILE A 21 1.76 5.51 18.11
C ILE A 21 1.15 6.89 18.50
N ASP A 22 1.05 7.79 17.53
CA ASP A 22 0.43 9.10 17.74
C ASP A 22 -1.05 8.99 18.12
N ALA A 23 -1.79 8.11 17.46
CA ALA A 23 -3.20 7.85 17.76
C ALA A 23 -3.41 7.41 19.22
N PHE A 24 -2.56 6.53 19.74
CA PHE A 24 -2.57 6.14 21.15
C PHE A 24 -2.16 7.31 22.06
N ASN A 25 -1.10 8.04 21.74
CA ASN A 25 -0.62 9.15 22.55
C ASN A 25 -1.66 10.28 22.73
N ARG A 26 -2.46 10.57 21.70
CA ARG A 26 -3.55 11.54 21.73
C ARG A 26 -4.89 10.95 22.17
N ASN A 27 -4.89 9.68 22.58
CA ASN A 27 -6.10 8.95 23.00
C ASN A 27 -7.25 9.04 21.98
N LEU A 28 -6.94 8.74 20.70
CA LEU A 28 -7.94 8.74 19.63
C LEU A 28 -9.07 7.74 19.99
N PRO A 29 -10.36 8.13 19.95
CA PRO A 29 -11.47 7.22 20.21
C PRO A 29 -11.40 5.98 19.33
N PHE A 30 -11.73 4.80 19.90
CA PHE A 30 -11.54 3.51 19.23
C PHE A 30 -12.34 3.38 17.93
N ASP A 31 -13.55 3.92 17.86
CA ASP A 31 -14.36 3.97 16.65
C ASP A 31 -13.65 4.74 15.52
N ARG A 32 -13.08 5.91 15.86
CA ARG A 32 -12.31 6.71 14.90
C ARG A 32 -11.02 6.00 14.49
N PHE A 33 -10.31 5.40 15.43
CA PHE A 33 -9.12 4.60 15.19
C PHE A 33 -9.38 3.45 14.21
N GLY A 34 -10.48 2.72 14.40
CA GLY A 34 -10.87 1.63 13.50
C GLY A 34 -11.28 2.13 12.12
N ILE A 35 -12.14 3.16 12.05
CA ILE A 35 -12.61 3.72 10.78
C ILE A 35 -11.44 4.26 9.95
N GLU A 36 -10.52 5.01 10.56
CA GLU A 36 -9.40 5.61 9.85
C GLU A 36 -8.41 4.55 9.33
N GLN A 37 -8.20 3.45 10.04
CA GLN A 37 -7.35 2.35 9.57
C GLN A 37 -7.99 1.49 8.48
N LEU A 38 -9.28 1.27 8.54
CA LEU A 38 -9.97 0.41 7.56
C LEU A 38 -10.39 1.18 6.30
N ALA A 39 -10.74 2.45 6.42
CA ALA A 39 -11.37 3.24 5.37
C ALA A 39 -10.97 4.74 5.42
N GLY A 40 -9.82 5.07 5.96
CA GLY A 40 -9.37 6.46 6.11
C GLY A 40 -9.24 7.21 4.78
N ASP A 41 -8.82 6.53 3.74
CA ASP A 41 -8.71 7.06 2.37
C ASP A 41 -10.07 7.28 1.69
N LEU A 42 -11.13 6.61 2.14
CA LEU A 42 -12.49 6.73 1.61
C LEU A 42 -13.32 7.82 2.30
N LEU A 43 -12.80 8.45 3.35
CA LEU A 43 -13.51 9.53 4.03
C LEU A 43 -13.65 10.76 3.13
N ALA A 44 -14.77 11.47 3.26
CA ALA A 44 -15.00 12.72 2.52
C ALA A 44 -13.90 13.75 2.88
N ASN A 45 -13.20 14.26 1.87
CA ASN A 45 -12.04 15.16 2.04
C ASN A 45 -10.94 14.57 2.92
N ALA A 46 -10.64 13.28 2.77
CA ALA A 46 -9.66 12.56 3.55
C ALA A 46 -8.32 13.32 3.64
N THR A 47 -7.89 13.57 4.86
CA THR A 47 -6.58 14.18 5.14
C THR A 47 -5.44 13.22 4.82
N VAL A 48 -4.21 13.74 4.69
CA VAL A 48 -3.01 12.91 4.52
C VAL A 48 -2.88 11.91 5.67
N GLN A 49 -3.18 12.32 6.90
CA GLN A 49 -3.11 11.43 8.08
C GLN A 49 -4.15 10.31 8.03
N GLN A 50 -5.37 10.57 7.55
CA GLN A 50 -6.40 9.55 7.38
C GLN A 50 -6.04 8.56 6.26
N LYS A 51 -5.46 9.05 5.15
CA LYS A 51 -4.93 8.18 4.10
C LYS A 51 -3.76 7.33 4.60
N LEU A 52 -2.89 7.91 5.42
CA LEU A 52 -1.78 7.17 6.04
C LEU A 52 -2.28 6.07 6.98
N ALA A 53 -3.34 6.34 7.75
CA ALA A 53 -3.97 5.36 8.62
C ALA A 53 -4.42 4.11 7.86
N SER A 54 -5.00 4.28 6.66
CA SER A 54 -5.45 3.15 5.82
C SER A 54 -4.29 2.27 5.31
N GLY A 55 -3.05 2.65 5.57
CA GLY A 55 -1.86 1.81 5.43
C GLY A 55 -1.95 0.49 6.23
N PHE A 56 -2.86 0.38 7.22
CA PHE A 56 -3.21 -0.89 7.84
C PHE A 56 -3.47 -1.99 6.81
N ASN A 57 -4.26 -1.69 5.77
CA ASN A 57 -4.61 -2.60 4.69
C ASN A 57 -3.42 -2.96 3.77
N ARG A 58 -2.25 -2.35 3.96
CA ARG A 58 -1.05 -2.55 3.13
C ARG A 58 0.07 -3.30 3.87
N ASN A 59 -0.17 -3.75 5.10
CA ASN A 59 0.83 -4.47 5.90
C ASN A 59 0.95 -5.96 5.55
N HIS A 60 0.09 -6.51 4.70
CA HIS A 60 0.20 -7.90 4.23
C HIS A 60 1.54 -8.15 3.52
N MET A 61 1.93 -9.42 3.41
CA MET A 61 3.09 -9.83 2.62
C MET A 61 2.85 -9.53 1.13
N ILE A 62 3.91 -9.20 0.39
CA ILE A 62 3.85 -8.90 -1.05
C ILE A 62 4.87 -9.75 -1.78
N ASN A 63 4.46 -10.38 -2.89
CA ASN A 63 5.32 -11.18 -3.74
C ASN A 63 5.66 -10.48 -5.06
N TYR A 64 6.90 -10.68 -5.54
CA TYR A 64 7.31 -10.28 -6.88
C TYR A 64 8.21 -11.37 -7.53
N GLU A 65 8.16 -12.58 -7.02
CA GLU A 65 8.95 -13.70 -7.49
C GLU A 65 8.57 -14.11 -8.91
N GLY A 66 9.58 -14.36 -9.75
CA GLY A 66 9.37 -14.84 -11.12
C GLY A 66 8.74 -16.24 -11.13
N GLY A 67 7.68 -16.40 -11.93
CA GLY A 67 6.92 -17.66 -12.02
C GLY A 67 5.70 -17.76 -11.11
N ALA A 68 5.52 -16.82 -10.18
CA ALA A 68 4.27 -16.72 -9.42
C ALA A 68 3.13 -16.15 -10.30
N LEU A 69 1.89 -16.49 -9.99
CA LEU A 69 0.70 -16.03 -10.71
C LEU A 69 0.14 -14.76 -10.06
N PRO A 70 0.08 -13.62 -10.79
CA PRO A 70 -0.41 -12.36 -10.22
C PRO A 70 -1.81 -12.45 -9.62
N GLU A 71 -2.71 -13.16 -10.29
CA GLU A 71 -4.11 -13.30 -9.86
C GLU A 71 -4.24 -14.12 -8.58
N GLU A 72 -3.40 -15.14 -8.40
CA GLU A 72 -3.34 -15.92 -7.16
C GLU A 72 -2.92 -15.05 -5.99
N TYR A 73 -1.83 -14.31 -6.11
CA TYR A 73 -1.35 -13.46 -5.02
C TYR A 73 -2.29 -12.30 -4.72
N GLN A 74 -2.96 -11.73 -5.70
CA GLN A 74 -3.98 -10.73 -5.46
C GLN A 74 -5.11 -11.27 -4.57
N VAL A 75 -5.56 -12.50 -4.82
CA VAL A 75 -6.56 -13.18 -3.97
C VAL A 75 -6.01 -13.44 -2.56
N GLU A 76 -4.74 -13.86 -2.44
CA GLU A 76 -4.11 -14.07 -1.13
C GLU A 76 -3.99 -12.76 -0.32
N TYR A 77 -3.68 -11.63 -0.94
CA TYR A 77 -3.63 -10.34 -0.27
C TYR A 77 -5.00 -9.90 0.26
N VAL A 78 -6.07 -10.16 -0.49
CA VAL A 78 -7.43 -9.89 -0.01
C VAL A 78 -7.80 -10.83 1.13
N ALA A 79 -7.46 -12.12 1.04
CA ALA A 79 -7.71 -13.09 2.11
C ALA A 79 -6.97 -12.69 3.40
N ASP A 80 -5.71 -12.26 3.29
CA ASP A 80 -4.94 -11.76 4.44
C ASP A 80 -5.62 -10.57 5.12
N ARG A 81 -6.16 -9.62 4.36
CA ARG A 81 -6.91 -8.47 4.92
C ARG A 81 -8.17 -8.88 5.64
N VAL A 82 -8.91 -9.86 5.11
CA VAL A 82 -10.08 -10.44 5.78
C VAL A 82 -9.66 -11.02 7.12
N ASP A 83 -8.68 -11.91 7.13
CA ASP A 83 -8.24 -12.61 8.32
C ASP A 83 -7.62 -11.65 9.34
N THR A 84 -6.77 -10.72 8.90
CA THR A 84 -6.17 -9.71 9.78
C THR A 84 -7.22 -8.80 10.39
N THR A 85 -8.18 -8.30 9.60
CA THR A 85 -9.26 -7.44 10.11
C THR A 85 -10.16 -8.17 11.10
N ALA A 86 -10.54 -9.41 10.80
CA ALA A 86 -11.32 -10.24 11.70
C ALA A 86 -10.58 -10.48 13.02
N ASN A 87 -9.31 -10.85 12.97
CA ASN A 87 -8.53 -11.09 14.19
C ASN A 87 -8.31 -9.83 15.02
N VAL A 88 -7.93 -8.70 14.40
CA VAL A 88 -7.52 -7.48 15.10
C VAL A 88 -8.72 -6.72 15.67
N PHE A 89 -9.79 -6.54 14.87
CA PHE A 89 -10.92 -5.69 15.25
C PHE A 89 -12.11 -6.47 15.78
N MET A 90 -12.28 -7.73 15.41
CA MET A 90 -13.46 -8.52 15.79
C MET A 90 -13.12 -9.65 16.77
N GLY A 91 -11.86 -10.01 16.95
CA GLY A 91 -11.43 -11.15 17.78
C GLY A 91 -11.90 -12.49 17.22
N LEU A 92 -12.12 -12.59 15.90
CA LEU A 92 -12.64 -13.78 15.22
C LEU A 92 -11.60 -14.39 14.30
N THR A 93 -11.62 -15.70 14.16
CA THR A 93 -10.81 -16.44 13.18
C THR A 93 -11.68 -16.82 11.98
N MET A 94 -11.63 -16.04 10.89
CA MET A 94 -12.52 -16.26 9.74
C MET A 94 -11.93 -17.19 8.67
N GLY A 95 -10.64 -17.48 8.68
CA GLY A 95 -9.94 -18.21 7.61
C GLY A 95 -10.53 -19.58 7.27
N CYS A 96 -11.12 -20.31 8.23
CA CYS A 96 -11.82 -21.57 7.97
C CYS A 96 -12.99 -21.39 7.00
N ALA A 97 -13.67 -20.25 7.09
CA ALA A 97 -14.85 -19.96 6.27
C ALA A 97 -14.49 -19.64 4.80
N ARG A 98 -13.23 -19.53 4.45
CA ARG A 98 -12.75 -19.44 3.07
C ARG A 98 -13.14 -20.67 2.23
N CYS A 99 -13.14 -21.87 2.84
CA CYS A 99 -13.38 -23.13 2.13
C CYS A 99 -14.74 -23.78 2.47
N HIS A 100 -15.28 -23.57 3.68
CA HIS A 100 -16.53 -24.17 4.16
C HIS A 100 -17.09 -23.30 5.29
N ASP A 101 -18.33 -23.50 5.67
CA ASP A 101 -18.92 -22.81 6.82
C ASP A 101 -18.08 -23.05 8.08
N HIS A 102 -17.88 -22.02 8.90
CA HIS A 102 -17.04 -22.10 10.08
C HIS A 102 -17.60 -23.17 11.06
N LYS A 103 -16.70 -24.00 11.61
CA LYS A 103 -17.12 -25.16 12.40
C LYS A 103 -17.80 -24.78 13.73
N PHE A 104 -17.36 -23.70 14.37
CA PHE A 104 -17.77 -23.34 15.73
C PHE A 104 -18.57 -22.05 15.78
N ASP A 105 -18.27 -21.08 14.93
CA ASP A 105 -18.91 -19.78 14.88
C ASP A 105 -19.98 -19.71 13.78
N PRO A 106 -21.03 -18.91 13.93
CA PRO A 106 -22.10 -18.78 12.94
C PRO A 106 -21.67 -17.94 11.73
N ILE A 107 -20.55 -18.28 11.13
CA ILE A 107 -19.93 -17.61 9.96
C ILE A 107 -20.00 -18.57 8.79
N SER A 108 -20.82 -18.27 7.80
CA SER A 108 -20.89 -19.07 6.58
C SER A 108 -19.76 -18.71 5.61
N GLN A 109 -19.44 -19.62 4.68
CA GLN A 109 -18.57 -19.31 3.56
C GLN A 109 -19.06 -18.08 2.77
N LYS A 110 -20.37 -17.93 2.64
CA LYS A 110 -20.99 -16.77 2.00
C LYS A 110 -20.67 -15.45 2.74
N ASP A 111 -20.66 -15.47 4.06
CA ASP A 111 -20.32 -14.29 4.85
C ASP A 111 -18.84 -13.95 4.72
N TYR A 112 -17.95 -14.94 4.65
CA TYR A 112 -16.54 -14.73 4.35
C TYR A 112 -16.35 -13.97 3.02
N TYR A 113 -16.98 -14.43 1.93
CA TYR A 113 -16.83 -13.76 0.63
C TYR A 113 -17.56 -12.43 0.51
N ARG A 114 -18.58 -12.19 1.31
CA ARG A 114 -19.18 -10.85 1.48
C ARG A 114 -18.21 -9.90 2.17
N PHE A 115 -17.50 -10.37 3.17
CA PHE A 115 -16.49 -9.58 3.85
C PHE A 115 -15.24 -9.37 2.95
N PHE A 116 -14.81 -10.41 2.25
CA PHE A 116 -13.77 -10.35 1.23
C PHE A 116 -14.02 -9.25 0.18
N ALA A 117 -15.26 -9.06 -0.24
CA ALA A 117 -15.63 -8.09 -1.26
C ALA A 117 -15.30 -6.63 -0.88
N PHE A 118 -15.23 -6.30 0.41
CA PHE A 118 -14.82 -4.95 0.85
C PHE A 118 -13.36 -4.64 0.51
N PHE A 119 -12.50 -5.64 0.42
CA PHE A 119 -11.06 -5.48 0.17
C PHE A 119 -10.65 -5.80 -1.28
N ASN A 120 -11.57 -6.31 -2.09
CA ASN A 120 -11.29 -6.77 -3.47
C ASN A 120 -11.33 -5.63 -4.51
N THR A 121 -11.49 -4.39 -4.08
CA THR A 121 -11.55 -3.20 -4.96
C THR A 121 -10.30 -2.33 -4.89
N ILE A 122 -9.30 -2.73 -4.13
CA ILE A 122 -8.03 -1.99 -4.01
C ILE A 122 -7.27 -2.11 -5.33
N ALA A 123 -6.82 -0.96 -5.85
CA ALA A 123 -6.05 -0.89 -7.10
C ALA A 123 -4.60 -1.33 -6.86
N GLU A 124 -4.38 -2.61 -6.79
CA GLU A 124 -3.07 -3.23 -6.61
C GLU A 124 -2.86 -4.38 -7.60
N LYS A 125 -1.63 -4.82 -7.71
CA LYS A 125 -1.24 -5.99 -8.52
C LYS A 125 -0.79 -7.12 -7.60
N GLY A 126 -1.04 -8.37 -8.01
CA GLY A 126 -0.61 -9.53 -7.22
C GLY A 126 0.92 -9.72 -7.18
N LEU A 127 1.66 -9.21 -8.17
CA LEU A 127 3.13 -9.21 -8.17
C LEU A 127 3.61 -7.76 -8.32
N ASP A 128 4.16 -7.20 -7.25
CA ASP A 128 4.62 -5.82 -7.19
C ASP A 128 5.68 -5.66 -6.09
N GLY A 129 6.24 -4.47 -5.93
CA GLY A 129 7.12 -4.14 -4.82
C GLY A 129 8.55 -4.64 -4.96
N LYS A 130 9.05 -4.87 -6.17
CA LYS A 130 10.43 -5.32 -6.41
C LYS A 130 11.46 -4.39 -5.76
N SER A 131 11.14 -3.11 -5.64
CA SER A 131 12.00 -2.08 -5.09
C SER A 131 11.15 -1.08 -4.29
N GLY A 132 11.22 -1.14 -2.98
CA GLY A 132 10.43 -0.31 -2.08
C GLY A 132 8.95 -0.72 -2.00
N ASN A 133 8.07 0.26 -1.80
CA ASN A 133 6.64 0.02 -1.64
C ASN A 133 5.95 -0.32 -2.97
N ALA A 134 5.03 -1.28 -2.92
CA ALA A 134 4.13 -1.57 -4.02
C ALA A 134 3.07 -0.45 -4.21
N ALA A 135 2.67 -0.19 -5.43
CA ALA A 135 1.58 0.76 -5.72
C ALA A 135 0.21 0.25 -5.21
N PRO A 136 -0.73 1.13 -4.84
CA PRO A 136 -0.61 2.59 -4.76
C PRO A 136 0.24 3.06 -3.58
N VAL A 137 1.01 4.12 -3.77
CA VAL A 137 1.88 4.70 -2.74
C VAL A 137 1.43 6.11 -2.34
N LEU A 138 1.65 6.46 -1.08
CA LEU A 138 1.46 7.81 -0.57
C LEU A 138 2.83 8.46 -0.37
N GLU A 139 3.16 9.43 -1.20
CA GLU A 139 4.39 10.20 -1.05
C GLU A 139 4.25 11.22 0.08
N MET A 140 5.22 11.24 0.97
CA MET A 140 5.24 12.14 2.14
C MET A 140 6.62 12.79 2.29
N PRO A 141 7.02 13.66 1.36
CA PRO A 141 8.30 14.34 1.44
C PRO A 141 8.32 15.30 2.64
N THR A 142 9.50 15.49 3.24
CA THR A 142 9.72 16.62 4.16
C THR A 142 9.69 17.95 3.39
N ALA A 143 9.56 19.07 4.10
CA ALA A 143 9.60 20.38 3.47
C ALA A 143 10.92 20.63 2.70
N GLU A 144 12.04 20.14 3.24
CA GLU A 144 13.36 20.22 2.61
C GLU A 144 13.41 19.37 1.32
N GLN A 145 12.94 18.11 1.38
CA GLN A 145 12.89 17.23 0.21
C GLN A 145 11.97 17.80 -0.89
N ALA A 146 10.82 18.36 -0.51
CA ALA A 146 9.91 18.99 -1.46
C ALA A 146 10.55 20.23 -2.13
N SER A 147 11.27 21.04 -1.36
CA SER A 147 12.00 22.20 -1.86
C SER A 147 13.14 21.80 -2.80
N GLU A 148 13.93 20.80 -2.42
CA GLU A 148 15.01 20.26 -3.25
C GLU A 148 14.48 19.67 -4.56
N ALA A 149 13.41 18.87 -4.48
CA ALA A 149 12.77 18.30 -5.66
C ALA A 149 12.27 19.39 -6.64
N ALA A 150 11.64 20.45 -6.10
CA ALA A 150 11.18 21.58 -6.92
C ALA A 150 12.35 22.31 -7.60
N TRP A 151 13.44 22.55 -6.86
CA TRP A 151 14.66 23.17 -7.42
C TRP A 151 15.29 22.29 -8.51
N LEU A 152 15.40 20.97 -8.27
CA LEU A 152 15.93 20.04 -9.28
C LEU A 152 15.07 19.99 -10.54
N GLN A 153 13.75 19.99 -10.40
CA GLN A 153 12.81 20.01 -11.52
C GLN A 153 12.97 21.29 -12.36
N GLN A 154 13.13 22.43 -11.69
CA GLN A 154 13.39 23.70 -12.38
C GLN A 154 14.74 23.68 -13.12
N ALA A 155 15.82 23.22 -12.48
CA ALA A 155 17.13 23.12 -13.09
C ALA A 155 17.13 22.18 -14.31
N ILE A 156 16.42 21.03 -14.22
CA ILE A 156 16.25 20.12 -15.35
C ILE A 156 15.54 20.82 -16.51
N ALA A 157 14.43 21.52 -16.24
CA ALA A 157 13.68 22.22 -17.27
C ALA A 157 14.50 23.33 -17.95
N GLU A 158 15.29 24.08 -17.19
CA GLU A 158 16.21 25.09 -17.71
C GLU A 158 17.30 24.49 -18.62
N HIS A 159 17.91 23.38 -18.20
CA HIS A 159 18.91 22.69 -19.01
C HIS A 159 18.31 22.04 -20.27
N GLU A 160 17.13 21.45 -20.16
CA GLU A 160 16.41 20.88 -21.32
C GLU A 160 16.03 21.98 -22.35
N ALA A 161 15.62 23.14 -21.86
CA ALA A 161 15.31 24.28 -22.73
C ALA A 161 16.57 24.86 -23.42
N ALA A 162 17.72 24.77 -22.79
CA ALA A 162 19.00 25.21 -23.30
C ALA A 162 19.64 24.24 -24.30
N LEU A 163 19.13 23.03 -24.49
CA LEU A 163 19.66 22.06 -25.47
C LEU A 163 19.43 22.55 -26.88
N PRO A 164 20.51 22.69 -27.70
CA PRO A 164 20.49 23.51 -28.91
C PRO A 164 19.71 22.94 -30.08
N ASP A 165 19.45 21.60 -30.10
CA ASP A 165 18.73 20.98 -31.21
C ASP A 165 18.01 19.65 -30.81
N LYS A 166 17.20 19.17 -31.76
CA LYS A 166 16.46 17.92 -31.62
C LYS A 166 17.36 16.68 -31.60
N ASP A 167 18.52 16.73 -32.25
CA ASP A 167 19.44 15.62 -32.33
C ASP A 167 20.18 15.42 -31.00
N THR A 168 20.57 16.50 -30.33
CA THR A 168 21.18 16.46 -28.99
C THR A 168 20.20 15.90 -27.97
N LYS A 169 18.90 16.27 -28.01
CA LYS A 169 17.84 15.70 -27.14
C LYS A 169 17.66 14.19 -27.40
N THR A 170 17.68 13.77 -28.65
CA THR A 170 17.57 12.36 -29.04
C THR A 170 18.78 11.54 -28.55
N ARG A 171 19.96 12.05 -28.69
CA ARG A 171 21.20 11.41 -28.22
C ARG A 171 21.24 11.31 -26.69
N LEU A 172 20.78 12.32 -25.97
CA LEU A 172 20.67 12.31 -24.52
C LEU A 172 19.69 11.25 -24.06
N ALA A 173 18.50 11.18 -24.66
CA ALA A 173 17.49 10.17 -24.34
C ALA A 173 17.98 8.74 -24.62
N ALA A 174 18.76 8.54 -25.70
CA ALA A 174 19.37 7.25 -25.98
C ALA A 174 20.45 6.88 -24.95
N TRP A 175 21.26 7.82 -24.53
CA TRP A 175 22.30 7.62 -23.52
C TRP A 175 21.71 7.30 -22.14
N GLN A 176 20.62 7.97 -21.73
CA GLN A 176 19.92 7.70 -20.47
C GLN A 176 19.34 6.28 -20.39
N LYS A 177 18.95 5.68 -21.53
CA LYS A 177 18.43 4.30 -21.60
C LYS A 177 19.52 3.22 -21.50
N THR A 178 20.78 3.57 -21.64
CA THR A 178 21.92 2.62 -21.62
C THR A 178 22.60 2.54 -20.25
N ARG A 179 22.13 3.26 -19.25
CA ARG A 179 22.60 3.22 -17.86
C ARG A 179 21.55 2.59 -16.93
#